data_c19d5808cb0af3eaa4227737c8adbe01
#
_entry.id   c19d5808cb0af3eaa4227737c8adbe01
#
_cell.length_a   1.000
_cell.length_b   1.000
_cell.length_c   1.000
_cell.angle_alpha   90.00
_cell.angle_beta   90.00
_cell.angle_gamma   90.00
#
_symmetry.space_group_name_H-M   'P 1'
#
loop_
_entity.id
_entity.type
_entity.pdbx_description
1 polymer ?
#
loop_
_entity_poly.entity_id
_entity_poly.type
_entity_poly.pdbx_seq_one_letter_code
_entity_poly.pdbx_strand_id
1 'polypeptide(L)'
;MKPGMHAQKKRQRIISLGMLALFLMYAVCYAPYGMDTTDFGFFYGYPWRIVQGQVPYRDFYFITPPAALYWHAFWLAVTPDKIVVLAGKVGFLAELAAASWMGTLYLARVFDCERMELPLPLLAALGFVWSVHSFPPMPWHTVDGVFFGSAALLAGISGWPLLAGICAGACMLSKQSFLFVPLAVAIMVFCCRERRRETLFCLTGTALALCVHYAVLRYWGAWEAFCLQTTGQLDRNEALKAGIGIYITQNWLLPGLAFAPCALWRLPTLFSRFFPARSVSSVLQRLQKTPLPVFFQPVPLYFVMLTGMYLKMVMEEKSWIGFGDSWPTFLMVIGGLCVLFPATFLREHLKNGMPGERLSPSVRASIALVAALTLSWSAGISGGYKIPAFGALPLIFCAILVHRLLGGRTRSVVWLMLVCGLVMFRVGYEYPYVFPVRPMPRASLVHDAGQIYPKASGVYVDAEMLAKLRELRDLRERHGANYKTLPAFPLAYFLNGDVPAYPAEWVMDWWINGRVEENYKLLMERDVVVFMERDQMDVESPDAYASRRYSIPIRVRREWRKVDETEHFIVLKRPE
;
A
#
# COMPACT_ATOMS: atom_id res chain seq x y z
N MET A 1 -29.42 -13.62 31.29
CA MET A 1 -28.15 -13.29 30.58
C MET A 1 -27.04 -14.19 31.09
N LYS A 2 -26.35 -14.95 30.23
CA LYS A 2 -25.28 -15.87 30.67
C LYS A 2 -24.12 -15.05 31.26
N PRO A 3 -23.52 -15.42 32.42
CA PRO A 3 -22.46 -14.66 33.09
C PRO A 3 -21.23 -14.34 32.23
N GLY A 4 -20.95 -15.17 31.24
CA GLY A 4 -19.84 -14.96 30.31
C GLY A 4 -19.99 -13.79 29.32
N MET A 5 -21.22 -13.37 29.03
CA MET A 5 -21.45 -12.32 28.01
C MET A 5 -21.03 -10.91 28.48
N HIS A 6 -21.10 -10.62 29.77
CA HIS A 6 -20.62 -9.36 30.33
C HIS A 6 -19.08 -9.27 30.32
N ALA A 7 -18.38 -10.36 30.65
CA ALA A 7 -16.93 -10.43 30.61
C ALA A 7 -16.39 -10.27 29.18
N GLN A 8 -17.04 -10.89 28.21
CA GLN A 8 -16.69 -10.79 26.79
C GLN A 8 -16.89 -9.36 26.25
N LYS A 9 -18.03 -8.70 26.57
CA LYS A 9 -18.26 -7.29 26.19
C LYS A 9 -17.24 -6.33 26.83
N LYS A 10 -16.90 -6.55 28.10
CA LYS A 10 -15.88 -5.76 28.81
C LYS A 10 -14.51 -5.93 28.15
N ARG A 11 -14.12 -7.17 27.82
CA ARG A 11 -12.87 -7.47 27.11
C ARG A 11 -12.81 -6.80 25.74
N GLN A 12 -13.88 -6.88 24.94
CA GLN A 12 -13.95 -6.23 23.63
C GLN A 12 -13.81 -4.70 23.73
N ARG A 13 -14.43 -4.05 24.73
CA ARG A 13 -14.29 -2.60 24.95
C ARG A 13 -12.84 -2.19 25.26
N ILE A 14 -12.19 -2.91 26.18
CA ILE A 14 -10.78 -2.63 26.54
C ILE A 14 -9.88 -2.70 25.31
N ILE A 15 -10.13 -3.62 24.45
CA ILE A 15 -9.45 -3.94 23.22
C ILE A 15 -9.62 -2.83 22.18
N SER A 16 -10.87 -2.39 21.96
CA SER A 16 -11.16 -1.29 21.04
C SER A 16 -10.52 0.02 21.53
N LEU A 17 -10.52 0.25 22.84
CA LEU A 17 -9.85 1.40 23.46
C LEU A 17 -8.33 1.33 23.26
N GLY A 18 -7.73 0.14 23.37
CA GLY A 18 -6.30 -0.07 23.10
C GLY A 18 -5.92 0.23 21.64
N MET A 19 -6.74 -0.20 20.68
CA MET A 19 -6.55 0.13 19.26
C MET A 19 -6.69 1.62 18.98
N LEU A 20 -7.69 2.26 19.58
CA LEU A 20 -7.86 3.71 19.49
C LEU A 20 -6.66 4.45 20.08
N ALA A 21 -6.18 4.05 21.26
CA ALA A 21 -5.00 4.63 21.89
C ALA A 21 -3.75 4.48 21.01
N LEU A 22 -3.55 3.30 20.43
CA LEU A 22 -2.45 3.05 19.49
C LEU A 22 -2.56 3.96 18.25
N PHE A 23 -3.73 4.06 17.65
CA PHE A 23 -3.97 4.95 16.51
C PHE A 23 -3.68 6.41 16.88
N LEU A 24 -4.19 6.90 18.01
CA LEU A 24 -3.94 8.27 18.47
C LEU A 24 -2.45 8.52 18.75
N MET A 25 -1.75 7.54 19.31
CA MET A 25 -0.31 7.62 19.51
C MET A 25 0.43 7.79 18.17
N TYR A 26 0.06 7.02 17.14
CA TYR A 26 0.64 7.18 15.81
C TYR A 26 0.25 8.50 15.15
N ALA A 27 -1.00 8.95 15.30
CA ALA A 27 -1.45 10.23 14.79
C ALA A 27 -0.64 11.40 15.38
N VAL A 28 -0.27 11.33 16.66
CA VAL A 28 0.56 12.35 17.30
C VAL A 28 2.05 12.18 16.98
N CYS A 29 2.55 10.95 16.98
CA CYS A 29 4.00 10.70 16.88
C CYS A 29 4.52 10.66 15.44
N TYR A 30 3.68 10.42 14.42
CA TYR A 30 4.13 10.24 13.05
C TYR A 30 3.46 11.18 12.04
N ALA A 31 2.15 11.41 12.14
CA ALA A 31 1.45 12.25 11.16
C ALA A 31 2.04 13.66 11.04
N PRO A 32 2.47 14.35 12.11
CA PRO A 32 3.02 15.69 11.97
C PRO A 32 4.37 15.79 11.24
N TYR A 33 5.07 14.68 10.98
CA TYR A 33 6.47 14.75 10.54
C TYR A 33 6.64 14.37 9.07
N GLY A 34 7.43 15.19 8.36
CA GLY A 34 7.91 14.97 7.01
C GLY A 34 6.86 15.20 5.91
N MET A 35 7.34 15.65 4.79
CA MET A 35 6.65 15.73 3.51
C MET A 35 7.69 15.77 2.39
N ASP A 36 7.30 15.42 1.18
CA ASP A 36 8.12 15.55 -0.03
C ASP A 36 7.35 16.29 -1.14
N THR A 37 8.04 16.65 -2.20
CA THR A 37 7.47 17.45 -3.29
C THR A 37 6.78 16.61 -4.36
N THR A 38 7.03 15.29 -4.40
CA THR A 38 6.60 14.38 -5.45
C THR A 38 5.37 13.56 -5.07
N ASP A 39 5.59 12.35 -4.55
CA ASP A 39 4.53 11.38 -4.25
C ASP A 39 3.57 11.89 -3.18
N PHE A 40 4.08 12.57 -2.15
CA PHE A 40 3.25 13.22 -1.14
C PHE A 40 2.29 14.24 -1.78
N GLY A 41 2.80 15.04 -2.71
CA GLY A 41 2.01 16.05 -3.43
C GLY A 41 0.95 15.48 -4.35
N PHE A 42 1.06 14.22 -4.76
CA PHE A 42 0.20 13.61 -5.76
C PHE A 42 -1.28 13.63 -5.35
N PHE A 43 -1.60 13.14 -4.14
CA PHE A 43 -2.98 13.11 -3.63
C PHE A 43 -3.41 14.39 -2.89
N TYR A 44 -2.69 15.49 -3.08
CA TYR A 44 -3.16 16.85 -2.80
C TYR A 44 -3.34 17.63 -4.11
N GLY A 45 -2.37 17.57 -5.02
CA GLY A 45 -2.40 18.32 -6.29
C GLY A 45 -3.51 17.86 -7.24
N TYR A 46 -3.61 16.57 -7.53
CA TYR A 46 -4.63 16.06 -8.45
C TYR A 46 -6.07 16.18 -7.89
N PRO A 47 -6.36 15.81 -6.63
CA PRO A 47 -7.68 16.05 -6.03
C PRO A 47 -8.03 17.54 -5.95
N TRP A 48 -7.04 18.41 -5.74
CA TRP A 48 -7.24 19.87 -5.78
C TRP A 48 -7.81 20.35 -7.12
N ARG A 49 -7.33 19.80 -8.23
CA ARG A 49 -7.89 20.12 -9.57
C ARG A 49 -9.38 19.80 -9.66
N ILE A 50 -9.81 18.68 -9.06
CA ILE A 50 -11.25 18.34 -9.01
C ILE A 50 -12.02 19.34 -8.14
N VAL A 51 -11.49 19.71 -6.99
CA VAL A 51 -12.10 20.75 -6.12
C VAL A 51 -12.22 22.09 -6.86
N GLN A 52 -11.28 22.39 -7.77
CA GLN A 52 -11.32 23.57 -8.64
C GLN A 52 -12.21 23.38 -9.89
N GLY A 53 -13.01 22.32 -9.98
CA GLY A 53 -13.97 22.07 -11.07
C GLY A 53 -13.37 21.42 -12.32
N GLN A 54 -12.11 21.01 -12.31
CA GLN A 54 -11.51 20.28 -13.43
C GLN A 54 -11.92 18.80 -13.41
N VAL A 55 -12.09 18.23 -14.60
CA VAL A 55 -12.52 16.84 -14.79
C VAL A 55 -11.32 15.96 -15.11
N PRO A 56 -11.08 14.87 -14.34
CA PRO A 56 -10.01 13.92 -14.63
C PRO A 56 -10.10 13.40 -16.08
N TYR A 57 -8.97 13.15 -16.68
CA TYR A 57 -8.75 12.68 -18.06
C TYR A 57 -9.10 13.69 -19.15
N ARG A 58 -10.15 14.51 -18.98
CA ARG A 58 -10.53 15.55 -19.92
C ARG A 58 -9.65 16.79 -19.80
N ASP A 59 -9.50 17.30 -18.57
CA ASP A 59 -8.80 18.56 -18.32
C ASP A 59 -7.37 18.34 -17.84
N PHE A 60 -7.05 17.12 -17.36
CA PHE A 60 -5.71 16.75 -16.95
C PHE A 60 -5.45 15.24 -17.10
N TYR A 61 -4.17 14.90 -17.32
CA TYR A 61 -3.72 13.51 -17.41
C TYR A 61 -3.76 12.81 -16.07
N PHE A 62 -4.36 11.61 -16.05
CA PHE A 62 -4.35 10.74 -14.90
C PHE A 62 -4.38 9.28 -15.35
N ILE A 63 -3.39 8.49 -14.95
CA ILE A 63 -3.16 7.14 -15.51
C ILE A 63 -3.80 6.00 -14.71
N THR A 64 -4.34 6.29 -13.52
CA THR A 64 -5.01 5.29 -12.67
C THR A 64 -6.51 5.54 -12.64
N PRO A 65 -7.35 4.55 -12.29
CA PRO A 65 -8.78 4.78 -12.08
C PRO A 65 -9.03 5.82 -10.98
N PRO A 66 -10.13 6.60 -11.04
CA PRO A 66 -10.25 7.84 -10.30
C PRO A 66 -10.93 7.73 -8.93
N ALA A 67 -11.28 6.54 -8.42
CA ALA A 67 -11.98 6.42 -7.14
C ALA A 67 -11.18 7.05 -5.99
N ALA A 68 -9.86 6.83 -5.95
CA ALA A 68 -8.97 7.45 -4.99
C ALA A 68 -8.95 8.98 -5.13
N LEU A 69 -8.96 9.52 -6.37
CA LEU A 69 -9.02 10.97 -6.58
C LEU A 69 -10.31 11.57 -6.03
N TYR A 70 -11.46 10.96 -6.29
CA TYR A 70 -12.75 11.45 -5.76
C TYR A 70 -12.81 11.34 -4.25
N TRP A 71 -12.26 10.26 -3.68
CA TRP A 71 -12.16 10.06 -2.24
C TRP A 71 -11.36 11.19 -1.59
N HIS A 72 -10.17 11.48 -2.11
CA HIS A 72 -9.33 12.56 -1.59
C HIS A 72 -9.87 13.96 -1.92
N ALA A 73 -10.49 14.17 -3.08
CA ALA A 73 -11.16 15.44 -3.40
C ALA A 73 -12.32 15.74 -2.45
N PHE A 74 -13.09 14.73 -2.07
CA PHE A 74 -14.12 14.88 -1.03
C PHE A 74 -13.50 15.32 0.30
N TRP A 75 -12.44 14.66 0.75
CA TRP A 75 -11.77 15.06 1.99
C TRP A 75 -11.17 16.47 1.93
N LEU A 76 -10.55 16.85 0.79
CA LEU A 76 -10.05 18.21 0.60
C LEU A 76 -11.17 19.25 0.67
N ALA A 77 -12.35 18.96 0.11
CA ALA A 77 -13.46 19.88 0.09
C ALA A 77 -14.12 20.11 1.46
N VAL A 78 -14.08 19.12 2.37
CA VAL A 78 -14.74 19.20 3.68
C VAL A 78 -13.78 19.54 4.83
N THR A 79 -12.47 19.42 4.61
CA THR A 79 -11.46 19.68 5.65
C THR A 79 -11.06 21.14 5.66
N PRO A 80 -11.00 21.79 6.84
CA PRO A 80 -10.52 23.17 6.93
C PRO A 80 -9.09 23.33 6.40
N ASP A 81 -8.85 24.38 5.62
CA ASP A 81 -7.59 24.64 4.94
C ASP A 81 -6.35 24.55 5.86
N LYS A 82 -6.45 25.12 7.07
CA LYS A 82 -5.32 25.15 8.01
C LYS A 82 -4.76 23.80 8.45
N ILE A 83 -5.58 22.74 8.37
CA ILE A 83 -5.19 21.41 8.87
C ILE A 83 -5.27 20.34 7.77
N VAL A 84 -5.54 20.74 6.53
CA VAL A 84 -5.90 19.79 5.47
C VAL A 84 -4.75 18.81 5.16
N VAL A 85 -3.51 19.25 5.17
CA VAL A 85 -2.36 18.36 4.95
C VAL A 85 -2.20 17.38 6.11
N LEU A 86 -2.23 17.88 7.36
CA LEU A 86 -2.15 17.03 8.54
C LEU A 86 -3.32 16.04 8.61
N ALA A 87 -4.54 16.52 8.31
CA ALA A 87 -5.74 15.67 8.28
C ALA A 87 -5.62 14.54 7.25
N GLY A 88 -5.07 14.79 6.07
CA GLY A 88 -4.80 13.75 5.07
C GLY A 88 -3.84 12.69 5.58
N LYS A 89 -2.78 13.08 6.30
CA LYS A 89 -1.83 12.13 6.93
C LYS A 89 -2.48 11.32 8.06
N VAL A 90 -3.33 11.94 8.86
CA VAL A 90 -4.12 11.23 9.89
C VAL A 90 -5.14 10.30 9.23
N GLY A 91 -5.77 10.72 8.12
CA GLY A 91 -6.68 9.91 7.32
C GLY A 91 -6.01 8.63 6.81
N PHE A 92 -4.81 8.73 6.25
CA PHE A 92 -3.98 7.59 5.85
C PHE A 92 -3.79 6.58 7.01
N LEU A 93 -3.44 7.08 8.22
CA LEU A 93 -3.29 6.21 9.39
C LEU A 93 -4.63 5.56 9.79
N ALA A 94 -5.73 6.31 9.70
CA ALA A 94 -7.06 5.78 10.00
C ALA A 94 -7.48 4.67 9.02
N GLU A 95 -7.21 4.82 7.74
CA GLU A 95 -7.46 3.79 6.72
C GLU A 95 -6.65 2.52 6.97
N LEU A 96 -5.36 2.65 7.29
CA LEU A 96 -4.53 1.50 7.66
C LEU A 96 -4.99 0.80 8.93
N ALA A 97 -5.39 1.57 9.95
CA ALA A 97 -5.94 1.00 11.19
C ALA A 97 -7.26 0.26 10.92
N ALA A 98 -8.16 0.87 10.14
CA ALA A 98 -9.42 0.26 9.75
C ALA A 98 -9.21 -0.98 8.88
N ALA A 99 -8.31 -0.94 7.89
CA ALA A 99 -7.98 -2.09 7.04
C ALA A 99 -7.41 -3.24 7.87
N SER A 100 -6.50 -2.96 8.81
CA SER A 100 -5.93 -3.96 9.72
C SER A 100 -6.98 -4.59 10.63
N TRP A 101 -7.89 -3.78 11.15
CA TRP A 101 -9.00 -4.28 11.96
C TRP A 101 -9.98 -5.14 11.16
N MET A 102 -10.42 -4.65 9.99
CA MET A 102 -11.30 -5.41 9.09
C MET A 102 -10.67 -6.72 8.63
N GLY A 103 -9.39 -6.70 8.27
CA GLY A 103 -8.63 -7.88 7.89
C GLY A 103 -8.53 -8.91 9.04
N THR A 104 -8.29 -8.44 10.27
CA THR A 104 -8.29 -9.30 11.46
C THR A 104 -9.65 -9.94 11.70
N LEU A 105 -10.74 -9.17 11.64
CA LEU A 105 -12.09 -9.69 11.81
C LEU A 105 -12.46 -10.68 10.71
N TYR A 106 -12.04 -10.42 9.47
CA TYR A 106 -12.24 -11.33 8.35
C TYR A 106 -11.57 -12.69 8.61
N LEU A 107 -10.27 -12.68 8.91
CA LEU A 107 -9.52 -13.91 9.18
C LEU A 107 -9.99 -14.62 10.44
N ALA A 108 -10.43 -13.86 11.45
CA ALA A 108 -11.02 -14.45 12.65
C ALA A 108 -12.28 -15.28 12.36
N ARG A 109 -13.13 -14.78 11.43
CA ARG A 109 -14.32 -15.53 11.00
C ARG A 109 -13.97 -16.74 10.12
N VAL A 110 -12.97 -16.61 9.26
CA VAL A 110 -12.51 -17.70 8.39
C VAL A 110 -11.92 -18.86 9.19
N PHE A 111 -11.14 -18.56 10.23
CA PHE A 111 -10.37 -19.55 10.99
C PHE A 111 -10.95 -19.86 12.36
N ASP A 112 -12.12 -19.33 12.71
CA ASP A 112 -12.75 -19.52 14.03
C ASP A 112 -11.79 -19.18 15.20
N CYS A 113 -11.13 -18.01 15.08
CA CYS A 113 -10.09 -17.60 16.01
C CYS A 113 -10.59 -17.34 17.43
N GLU A 114 -11.90 -17.15 17.63
CA GLU A 114 -12.50 -17.05 18.97
C GLU A 114 -12.30 -18.32 19.78
N ARG A 115 -12.38 -19.48 19.12
CA ARG A 115 -12.09 -20.78 19.76
C ARG A 115 -10.59 -21.01 20.01
N MET A 116 -9.74 -20.28 19.31
CA MET A 116 -8.29 -20.39 19.46
C MET A 116 -7.74 -19.45 20.54
N GLU A 117 -8.58 -18.71 21.27
CA GLU A 117 -8.19 -17.73 22.30
C GLU A 117 -7.15 -16.69 21.81
N LEU A 118 -7.12 -16.40 20.52
CA LEU A 118 -6.21 -15.43 19.95
C LEU A 118 -6.61 -14.00 20.34
N PRO A 119 -5.64 -13.18 20.74
CA PRO A 119 -5.89 -11.78 21.04
C PRO A 119 -6.04 -10.97 19.74
N LEU A 120 -7.25 -11.00 19.13
CA LEU A 120 -7.56 -10.34 17.87
C LEU A 120 -7.07 -8.87 17.79
N PRO A 121 -7.19 -8.07 18.86
CA PRO A 121 -6.68 -6.71 18.83
C PRO A 121 -5.18 -6.58 18.71
N LEU A 122 -4.45 -7.51 19.31
CA LEU A 122 -3.02 -7.56 19.14
C LEU A 122 -2.65 -7.87 17.69
N LEU A 123 -3.38 -8.78 17.04
CA LEU A 123 -3.17 -9.08 15.62
C LEU A 123 -3.46 -7.85 14.75
N ALA A 124 -4.55 -7.14 15.04
CA ALA A 124 -4.88 -5.89 14.33
C ALA A 124 -3.83 -4.80 14.59
N ALA A 125 -3.37 -4.65 15.83
CA ALA A 125 -2.31 -3.72 16.19
C ALA A 125 -1.01 -3.99 15.44
N LEU A 126 -0.60 -5.26 15.36
CA LEU A 126 0.57 -5.68 14.61
C LEU A 126 0.41 -5.40 13.12
N GLY A 127 -0.72 -5.74 12.54
CA GLY A 127 -1.03 -5.44 11.15
C GLY A 127 -0.96 -3.94 10.87
N PHE A 128 -1.47 -3.11 11.77
CA PHE A 128 -1.41 -1.66 11.67
C PHE A 128 0.04 -1.14 11.75
N VAL A 129 0.79 -1.53 12.77
CA VAL A 129 2.19 -1.11 12.96
C VAL A 129 3.03 -1.45 11.73
N TRP A 130 2.93 -2.68 11.21
CA TRP A 130 3.66 -3.09 10.02
C TRP A 130 3.24 -2.31 8.78
N SER A 131 1.96 -2.03 8.61
CA SER A 131 1.47 -1.25 7.48
C SER A 131 1.96 0.20 7.52
N VAL A 132 1.96 0.83 8.70
CA VAL A 132 2.43 2.23 8.86
C VAL A 132 3.91 2.37 8.52
N HIS A 133 4.76 1.43 8.97
CA HIS A 133 6.19 1.49 8.69
C HIS A 133 6.60 0.99 7.31
N SER A 134 5.64 0.62 6.49
CA SER A 134 5.87 0.17 5.12
C SER A 134 5.81 1.28 4.10
N PHE A 135 5.25 2.42 4.47
CA PHE A 135 5.08 3.58 3.61
C PHE A 135 5.06 4.88 4.45
N PRO A 136 5.55 6.02 3.92
CA PRO A 136 5.46 7.28 4.63
C PRO A 136 4.00 7.68 4.86
N PRO A 137 3.69 8.39 5.95
CA PRO A 137 2.33 8.81 6.26
C PRO A 137 1.84 9.87 5.27
N MET A 138 1.23 9.43 4.18
CA MET A 138 0.64 10.26 3.14
C MET A 138 -0.57 9.58 2.48
N PRO A 139 -1.55 10.34 1.98
CA PRO A 139 -2.65 9.78 1.17
C PRO A 139 -2.12 9.00 -0.03
N TRP A 140 -2.67 7.79 -0.31
CA TRP A 140 -2.15 6.99 -1.41
C TRP A 140 -3.17 5.95 -1.92
N HIS A 141 -3.40 5.94 -3.23
CA HIS A 141 -4.40 5.09 -3.89
C HIS A 141 -4.27 3.58 -3.61
N THR A 142 -3.07 3.10 -3.28
CA THR A 142 -2.89 1.70 -2.89
C THR A 142 -3.47 1.43 -1.49
N VAL A 143 -3.37 2.39 -0.58
CA VAL A 143 -3.96 2.31 0.77
C VAL A 143 -5.48 2.33 0.67
N ASP A 144 -6.03 3.24 -0.15
CA ASP A 144 -7.48 3.30 -0.41
C ASP A 144 -7.99 1.96 -0.96
N GLY A 145 -7.26 1.38 -1.92
CA GLY A 145 -7.58 0.06 -2.48
C GLY A 145 -7.58 -1.05 -1.43
N VAL A 146 -6.59 -1.08 -0.53
CA VAL A 146 -6.53 -2.05 0.57
C VAL A 146 -7.65 -1.82 1.58
N PHE A 147 -7.98 -0.58 1.89
CA PHE A 147 -9.10 -0.23 2.76
C PHE A 147 -10.43 -0.74 2.20
N PHE A 148 -10.77 -0.38 0.96
CA PHE A 148 -12.00 -0.87 0.31
C PHE A 148 -11.99 -2.39 0.10
N GLY A 149 -10.87 -2.98 -0.27
CA GLY A 149 -10.74 -4.43 -0.42
C GLY A 149 -10.91 -5.19 0.90
N SER A 150 -10.37 -4.66 2.00
CA SER A 150 -10.58 -5.25 3.34
C SER A 150 -12.04 -5.17 3.79
N ALA A 151 -12.70 -4.03 3.48
CA ALA A 151 -14.14 -3.88 3.70
C ALA A 151 -14.95 -4.87 2.87
N ALA A 152 -14.58 -5.08 1.58
CA ALA A 152 -15.24 -6.03 0.70
C ALA A 152 -15.15 -7.47 1.22
N LEU A 153 -13.96 -7.91 1.64
CA LEU A 153 -13.75 -9.23 2.21
C LEU A 153 -14.57 -9.44 3.47
N LEU A 154 -14.51 -8.48 4.40
CA LEU A 154 -15.26 -8.57 5.65
C LEU A 154 -16.78 -8.55 5.42
N ALA A 155 -17.29 -7.67 4.57
CA ALA A 155 -18.71 -7.60 4.23
C ALA A 155 -19.19 -8.90 3.59
N GLY A 156 -18.40 -9.46 2.66
CA GLY A 156 -18.72 -10.72 1.97
C GLY A 156 -18.88 -11.90 2.93
N ILE A 157 -17.88 -12.12 3.81
CA ILE A 157 -17.95 -13.23 4.78
C ILE A 157 -19.03 -13.00 5.85
N SER A 158 -19.38 -11.73 6.11
CA SER A 158 -20.38 -11.35 7.12
C SER A 158 -21.83 -11.42 6.61
N GLY A 159 -22.07 -11.71 5.34
CA GLY A 159 -23.42 -11.80 4.76
C GLY A 159 -24.00 -10.47 4.27
N TRP A 160 -23.14 -9.53 3.88
CA TRP A 160 -23.50 -8.24 3.30
C TRP A 160 -22.99 -8.14 1.83
N PRO A 161 -23.50 -9.05 0.95
CA PRO A 161 -22.90 -9.26 -0.37
C PRO A 161 -22.99 -8.04 -1.29
N LEU A 162 -24.07 -7.25 -1.22
CA LEU A 162 -24.17 -6.02 -2.02
C LEU A 162 -23.09 -5.01 -1.65
N LEU A 163 -22.88 -4.79 -0.35
CA LEU A 163 -21.82 -3.91 0.17
C LEU A 163 -20.44 -4.46 -0.19
N ALA A 164 -20.24 -5.79 -0.11
CA ALA A 164 -19.00 -6.42 -0.53
C ALA A 164 -18.69 -6.13 -2.00
N GLY A 165 -19.69 -6.21 -2.87
CA GLY A 165 -19.55 -5.88 -4.29
C GLY A 165 -19.23 -4.40 -4.53
N ILE A 166 -19.92 -3.48 -3.88
CA ILE A 166 -19.67 -2.04 -3.99
C ILE A 166 -18.24 -1.71 -3.55
N CYS A 167 -17.81 -2.22 -2.39
CA CYS A 167 -16.45 -2.02 -1.89
C CYS A 167 -15.39 -2.67 -2.80
N ALA A 168 -15.66 -3.85 -3.37
CA ALA A 168 -14.76 -4.49 -4.32
C ALA A 168 -14.63 -3.68 -5.63
N GLY A 169 -15.72 -3.10 -6.11
CA GLY A 169 -15.72 -2.16 -7.24
C GLY A 169 -14.92 -0.89 -6.94
N ALA A 170 -15.11 -0.28 -5.77
CA ALA A 170 -14.32 0.87 -5.32
C ALA A 170 -12.82 0.54 -5.20
N CYS A 171 -12.49 -0.65 -4.67
CA CYS A 171 -11.12 -1.16 -4.62
C CYS A 171 -10.49 -1.22 -6.01
N MET A 172 -11.16 -1.85 -6.98
CA MET A 172 -10.70 -1.95 -8.36
C MET A 172 -10.53 -0.56 -9.01
N LEU A 173 -11.45 0.37 -8.73
CA LEU A 173 -11.42 1.73 -9.24
C LEU A 173 -10.43 2.66 -8.50
N SER A 174 -9.76 2.19 -7.44
CA SER A 174 -8.67 2.91 -6.79
C SER A 174 -7.37 2.77 -7.57
N LYS A 175 -7.08 1.59 -8.14
CA LYS A 175 -5.86 1.30 -8.92
C LYS A 175 -6.04 0.06 -9.79
N GLN A 176 -5.43 0.06 -10.99
CA GLN A 176 -5.54 -1.07 -11.95
C GLN A 176 -5.08 -2.41 -11.37
N SER A 177 -4.09 -2.40 -10.47
CA SER A 177 -3.57 -3.64 -9.87
C SER A 177 -4.61 -4.43 -9.08
N PHE A 178 -5.70 -3.79 -8.65
CA PHE A 178 -6.80 -4.45 -7.93
C PHE A 178 -7.87 -5.08 -8.84
N LEU A 179 -7.63 -5.16 -10.15
CA LEU A 179 -8.58 -5.69 -11.13
C LEU A 179 -9.18 -7.06 -10.75
N PHE A 180 -8.39 -7.93 -10.13
CA PHE A 180 -8.82 -9.28 -9.77
C PHE A 180 -9.54 -9.39 -8.42
N VAL A 181 -9.55 -8.34 -7.62
CA VAL A 181 -10.17 -8.35 -6.28
C VAL A 181 -11.68 -8.59 -6.34
N PRO A 182 -12.47 -7.95 -7.23
CA PRO A 182 -13.91 -8.23 -7.33
C PRO A 182 -14.22 -9.69 -7.65
N LEU A 183 -13.46 -10.30 -8.55
CA LEU A 183 -13.62 -11.71 -8.90
C LEU A 183 -13.30 -12.62 -7.70
N ALA A 184 -12.20 -12.34 -7.00
CA ALA A 184 -11.80 -13.12 -5.82
C ALA A 184 -12.84 -13.01 -4.70
N VAL A 185 -13.42 -11.82 -4.47
CA VAL A 185 -14.50 -11.60 -3.50
C VAL A 185 -15.77 -12.35 -3.90
N ALA A 186 -16.17 -12.29 -5.18
CA ALA A 186 -17.35 -13.00 -5.67
C ALA A 186 -17.21 -14.53 -5.53
N ILE A 187 -16.04 -15.08 -5.88
CA ILE A 187 -15.73 -16.52 -5.69
C ILE A 187 -15.78 -16.88 -4.19
N MET A 188 -15.20 -16.06 -3.34
CA MET A 188 -15.22 -16.27 -1.90
C MET A 188 -16.66 -16.27 -1.35
N VAL A 189 -17.48 -15.30 -1.76
CA VAL A 189 -18.91 -15.25 -1.37
C VAL A 189 -19.64 -16.50 -1.85
N PHE A 190 -19.45 -16.91 -3.11
CA PHE A 190 -20.06 -18.12 -3.67
C PHE A 190 -19.72 -19.37 -2.87
N CYS A 191 -18.45 -19.58 -2.58
CA CYS A 191 -17.97 -20.80 -1.93
C CYS A 191 -18.20 -20.81 -0.42
N CYS A 192 -18.06 -19.65 0.24
CA CYS A 192 -18.16 -19.61 1.70
C CYS A 192 -19.62 -19.49 2.20
N ARG A 193 -20.48 -18.84 1.42
CA ARG A 193 -21.89 -18.65 1.80
C ARG A 193 -22.83 -19.68 1.19
N GLU A 194 -22.37 -20.41 0.16
CA GLU A 194 -23.12 -21.48 -0.54
C GLU A 194 -24.49 -21.04 -1.08
N ARG A 195 -24.66 -19.74 -1.33
CA ARG A 195 -25.93 -19.14 -1.78
C ARG A 195 -25.70 -18.36 -3.06
N ARG A 196 -26.15 -18.91 -4.20
CA ARG A 196 -26.05 -18.25 -5.53
C ARG A 196 -26.63 -16.83 -5.50
N ARG A 197 -27.71 -16.60 -4.76
CA ARG A 197 -28.33 -15.27 -4.63
C ARG A 197 -27.37 -14.24 -4.01
N GLU A 198 -26.59 -14.63 -3.00
CA GLU A 198 -25.62 -13.71 -2.37
C GLU A 198 -24.48 -13.35 -3.33
N THR A 199 -24.04 -14.29 -4.17
CA THR A 199 -23.05 -14.00 -5.23
C THR A 199 -23.62 -13.04 -6.27
N LEU A 200 -24.87 -13.21 -6.68
CA LEU A 200 -25.52 -12.28 -7.60
C LEU A 200 -25.59 -10.86 -7.00
N PHE A 201 -25.95 -10.72 -5.73
CA PHE A 201 -25.92 -9.41 -5.07
C PHE A 201 -24.49 -8.81 -5.01
N CYS A 202 -23.47 -9.62 -4.78
CA CYS A 202 -22.08 -9.18 -4.81
C CYS A 202 -21.69 -8.67 -6.22
N LEU A 203 -21.99 -9.43 -7.25
CA LEU A 203 -21.76 -9.01 -8.64
C LEU A 203 -22.57 -7.76 -9.01
N THR A 204 -23.82 -7.67 -8.56
CA THR A 204 -24.65 -6.46 -8.75
C THR A 204 -24.04 -5.25 -8.08
N GLY A 205 -23.51 -5.38 -6.86
CA GLY A 205 -22.81 -4.30 -6.16
C GLY A 205 -21.57 -3.81 -6.92
N THR A 206 -20.78 -4.77 -7.44
CA THR A 206 -19.61 -4.43 -8.28
C THR A 206 -20.05 -3.74 -9.57
N ALA A 207 -21.05 -4.29 -10.26
CA ALA A 207 -21.59 -3.70 -11.48
C ALA A 207 -22.14 -2.28 -11.23
N LEU A 208 -22.84 -2.07 -10.11
CA LEU A 208 -23.34 -0.75 -9.73
C LEU A 208 -22.19 0.27 -9.58
N ALA A 209 -21.11 -0.09 -8.88
CA ALA A 209 -19.95 0.79 -8.74
C ALA A 209 -19.33 1.14 -10.10
N LEU A 210 -19.19 0.17 -10.99
CA LEU A 210 -18.67 0.36 -12.34
C LEU A 210 -19.62 1.17 -13.23
N CYS A 211 -20.92 0.93 -13.15
CA CYS A 211 -21.93 1.69 -13.89
C CYS A 211 -21.99 3.17 -13.45
N VAL A 212 -21.91 3.43 -12.15
CA VAL A 212 -21.84 4.80 -11.62
C VAL A 212 -20.58 5.49 -12.14
N HIS A 213 -19.44 4.81 -12.09
CA HIS A 213 -18.19 5.34 -12.62
C HIS A 213 -18.30 5.65 -14.13
N TYR A 214 -18.80 4.70 -14.92
CA TYR A 214 -19.02 4.89 -16.35
C TYR A 214 -19.95 6.08 -16.63
N ALA A 215 -21.09 6.15 -15.91
CA ALA A 215 -22.07 7.22 -16.09
C ALA A 215 -21.49 8.60 -15.78
N VAL A 216 -20.70 8.72 -14.69
CA VAL A 216 -20.02 9.97 -14.32
C VAL A 216 -19.02 10.40 -15.40
N LEU A 217 -18.18 9.51 -15.90
CA LEU A 217 -17.22 9.83 -16.95
C LEU A 217 -17.89 10.17 -18.28
N ARG A 218 -18.97 9.48 -18.63
CA ARG A 218 -19.76 9.80 -19.85
C ARG A 218 -20.45 11.16 -19.74
N TYR A 219 -21.03 11.45 -18.59
CA TYR A 219 -21.66 12.74 -18.33
C TYR A 219 -20.69 13.91 -18.48
N TRP A 220 -19.44 13.72 -18.04
CA TRP A 220 -18.40 14.73 -18.16
C TRP A 220 -17.63 14.70 -19.48
N GLY A 221 -17.97 13.82 -20.42
CA GLY A 221 -17.26 13.66 -21.70
C GLY A 221 -15.82 13.15 -21.55
N ALA A 222 -15.51 12.46 -20.46
CA ALA A 222 -14.15 12.02 -20.12
C ALA A 222 -13.89 10.53 -20.40
N TRP A 223 -14.89 9.77 -20.88
CA TRP A 223 -14.80 8.31 -21.01
C TRP A 223 -13.74 7.85 -22.00
N GLU A 224 -13.70 8.42 -23.20
CA GLU A 224 -12.72 8.05 -24.22
C GLU A 224 -11.29 8.36 -23.79
N ALA A 225 -11.10 9.53 -23.15
CA ALA A 225 -9.81 9.92 -22.59
C ALA A 225 -9.39 9.03 -21.41
N PHE A 226 -10.33 8.63 -20.55
CA PHE A 226 -10.10 7.63 -19.50
C PHE A 226 -9.60 6.31 -20.10
N CYS A 227 -10.32 5.77 -21.08
CA CYS A 227 -9.90 4.53 -21.75
C CYS A 227 -8.48 4.66 -22.30
N LEU A 228 -8.19 5.75 -23.02
CA LEU A 228 -6.89 5.98 -23.61
C LEU A 228 -5.77 6.10 -22.56
N GLN A 229 -5.97 6.89 -21.53
CA GLN A 229 -4.95 7.18 -20.53
C GLN A 229 -4.70 5.99 -19.58
N THR A 230 -5.74 5.24 -19.23
CA THR A 230 -5.60 4.08 -18.33
C THR A 230 -5.23 2.80 -19.06
N THR A 231 -5.54 2.68 -20.36
CA THR A 231 -5.27 1.49 -21.16
C THR A 231 -4.14 1.65 -22.17
N GLY A 232 -3.83 2.84 -22.62
CA GLY A 232 -2.79 3.16 -23.60
C GLY A 232 -1.37 3.20 -23.06
N GLN A 233 -1.16 2.83 -21.79
CA GLN A 233 0.18 2.81 -21.22
C GLN A 233 1.07 1.82 -21.95
N LEU A 234 2.19 2.33 -22.41
CA LEU A 234 3.27 1.55 -22.99
C LEU A 234 3.68 0.43 -22.04
N ASP A 235 3.77 -0.76 -22.59
CA ASP A 235 4.34 -1.94 -21.95
C ASP A 235 3.75 -2.39 -20.61
N ARG A 236 2.42 -2.56 -20.59
CA ARG A 236 1.77 -3.34 -19.52
C ARG A 236 2.41 -4.72 -19.34
N ASN A 237 2.79 -5.34 -20.45
CA ASN A 237 3.47 -6.64 -20.44
C ASN A 237 4.85 -6.52 -19.78
N GLU A 238 5.57 -5.42 -19.96
CA GLU A 238 6.85 -5.19 -19.29
C GLU A 238 6.66 -4.85 -17.82
N ALA A 239 5.72 -4.01 -17.45
CA ALA A 239 5.41 -3.72 -16.05
C ALA A 239 4.91 -4.98 -15.30
N LEU A 240 4.07 -5.79 -15.96
CA LEU A 240 3.60 -7.06 -15.41
C LEU A 240 4.73 -8.09 -15.34
N LYS A 241 5.56 -8.20 -16.40
CA LYS A 241 6.75 -9.07 -16.42
C LYS A 241 7.77 -8.62 -15.39
N ALA A 242 8.02 -7.32 -15.24
CA ALA A 242 8.89 -6.79 -14.20
C ALA A 242 8.33 -7.04 -12.80
N GLY A 243 7.04 -6.81 -12.57
CA GLY A 243 6.37 -7.13 -11.31
C GLY A 243 6.43 -8.61 -10.97
N ILE A 244 6.16 -9.51 -11.93
CA ILE A 244 6.27 -10.96 -11.75
C ILE A 244 7.76 -11.39 -11.69
N GLY A 245 8.60 -10.82 -12.53
CA GLY A 245 10.03 -11.12 -12.60
C GLY A 245 10.74 -10.82 -11.28
N ILE A 246 10.41 -9.70 -10.63
CA ILE A 246 10.92 -9.35 -9.30
C ILE A 246 10.61 -10.47 -8.29
N TYR A 247 9.42 -11.06 -8.34
CA TYR A 247 9.04 -12.16 -7.46
C TYR A 247 9.76 -13.48 -7.81
N ILE A 248 10.13 -13.69 -9.06
CA ILE A 248 10.71 -14.94 -9.53
C ILE A 248 12.25 -14.92 -9.50
N THR A 249 12.88 -13.77 -9.78
CA THR A 249 14.31 -13.70 -10.09
C THR A 249 15.19 -13.13 -8.96
N GLN A 250 14.61 -12.44 -7.98
CA GLN A 250 15.42 -11.77 -6.95
C GLN A 250 15.46 -12.54 -5.63
N ASN A 251 16.68 -12.88 -5.20
CA ASN A 251 17.01 -13.37 -3.85
C ASN A 251 16.36 -14.68 -3.37
N TRP A 252 16.50 -15.77 -4.13
CA TRP A 252 16.10 -17.12 -3.70
C TRP A 252 16.72 -17.61 -2.39
N LEU A 253 17.81 -17.00 -1.94
CA LEU A 253 18.50 -17.40 -0.72
C LEU A 253 17.63 -17.19 0.52
N LEU A 254 16.90 -16.07 0.60
CA LEU A 254 16.04 -15.75 1.74
C LEU A 254 14.80 -16.66 1.86
N PRO A 255 14.05 -16.97 0.77
CA PRO A 255 13.01 -18.01 0.83
C PRO A 255 13.60 -19.36 1.15
N GLY A 256 14.75 -19.70 0.55
CA GLY A 256 15.45 -20.95 0.84
C GLY A 256 15.75 -21.08 2.34
N LEU A 257 16.30 -20.06 2.97
CA LEU A 257 16.56 -20.00 4.40
C LEU A 257 15.29 -20.04 5.26
N ALA A 258 14.20 -19.39 4.82
CA ALA A 258 12.93 -19.44 5.54
C ALA A 258 12.21 -20.79 5.38
N PHE A 259 12.35 -21.47 4.22
CA PHE A 259 11.77 -22.78 3.96
C PHE A 259 12.62 -23.94 4.47
N ALA A 260 13.95 -23.78 4.53
CA ALA A 260 14.86 -24.84 4.94
C ALA A 260 14.49 -25.44 6.31
N PRO A 261 14.18 -24.67 7.37
CA PRO A 261 13.75 -25.25 8.64
C PRO A 261 12.43 -26.03 8.53
N CYS A 262 11.48 -25.55 7.72
CA CYS A 262 10.21 -26.24 7.51
C CYS A 262 10.37 -27.50 6.67
N ALA A 263 11.19 -27.46 5.62
CA ALA A 263 11.52 -28.59 4.78
C ALA A 263 12.31 -29.64 5.57
N LEU A 264 13.32 -29.22 6.31
CA LEU A 264 14.12 -30.08 7.18
C LEU A 264 13.27 -30.74 8.27
N TRP A 265 12.26 -30.04 8.81
CA TRP A 265 11.35 -30.65 9.77
C TRP A 265 10.37 -31.65 9.15
N ARG A 266 9.98 -31.44 7.90
CA ARG A 266 9.08 -32.35 7.16
C ARG A 266 9.84 -33.48 6.42
N LEU A 267 11.14 -33.29 6.15
CA LEU A 267 12.00 -34.31 5.55
C LEU A 267 11.93 -35.65 6.26
N PRO A 268 11.97 -35.76 7.62
CA PRO A 268 11.82 -37.02 8.30
C PRO A 268 10.53 -37.76 8.01
N THR A 269 9.42 -37.04 7.90
CA THR A 269 8.11 -37.62 7.54
C THR A 269 8.04 -38.07 6.07
N LEU A 270 8.77 -37.40 5.19
CA LEU A 270 8.92 -37.82 3.80
C LEU A 270 9.89 -38.99 3.67
N PHE A 271 11.04 -38.94 4.36
CA PHE A 271 12.03 -40.02 4.35
C PHE A 271 11.50 -41.32 4.99
N SER A 272 10.73 -41.26 6.08
CA SER A 272 10.12 -42.44 6.70
C SER A 272 9.10 -43.16 5.79
N ARG A 273 8.56 -42.47 4.80
CA ARG A 273 7.68 -43.08 3.76
C ARG A 273 8.47 -43.81 2.68
N PHE A 274 9.72 -43.38 2.39
CA PHE A 274 10.54 -43.94 1.34
C PHE A 274 11.57 -44.93 1.88
N PHE A 275 11.96 -44.81 3.16
CA PHE A 275 12.98 -45.66 3.80
C PHE A 275 12.51 -46.19 5.16
N PRO A 276 11.84 -47.33 5.22
CA PRO A 276 11.26 -47.87 6.45
C PRO A 276 12.27 -48.50 7.41
N ALA A 277 13.56 -48.13 7.37
CA ALA A 277 14.60 -48.68 8.24
C ALA A 277 14.35 -48.30 9.72
N ARG A 278 14.16 -49.32 10.59
CA ARG A 278 13.77 -49.20 12.01
C ARG A 278 14.69 -48.32 12.87
N SER A 279 15.96 -48.16 12.54
CA SER A 279 16.93 -47.38 13.34
C SER A 279 16.87 -45.85 13.10
N VAL A 280 16.54 -45.44 11.88
CA VAL A 280 16.43 -44.02 11.52
C VAL A 280 15.14 -43.40 12.09
N SER A 281 14.08 -44.23 12.24
CA SER A 281 12.78 -43.78 12.74
C SER A 281 12.82 -43.29 14.21
N SER A 282 13.68 -43.86 15.06
CA SER A 282 13.73 -43.50 16.49
C SER A 282 14.39 -42.13 16.74
N VAL A 283 15.47 -41.83 16.02
CA VAL A 283 16.15 -40.51 16.08
C VAL A 283 15.26 -39.43 15.46
N LEU A 284 14.65 -39.72 14.33
CA LEU A 284 13.76 -38.82 13.64
C LEU A 284 12.46 -38.54 14.43
N GLN A 285 11.91 -39.55 15.10
CA GLN A 285 10.77 -39.36 16.01
C GLN A 285 11.14 -38.58 17.27
N ARG A 286 12.37 -38.69 17.78
CA ARG A 286 12.87 -37.85 18.88
C ARG A 286 13.05 -36.41 18.42
N LEU A 287 13.60 -36.15 17.23
CA LEU A 287 13.70 -34.80 16.64
C LEU A 287 12.33 -34.19 16.35
N GLN A 288 11.34 -35.00 15.97
CA GLN A 288 9.95 -34.53 15.80
C GLN A 288 9.24 -34.19 17.14
N LYS A 289 9.63 -34.85 18.23
CA LYS A 289 9.09 -34.58 19.57
C LYS A 289 9.79 -33.40 20.26
N THR A 290 11.02 -33.04 19.83
CA THR A 290 11.67 -31.81 20.30
C THR A 290 11.08 -30.62 19.56
N PRO A 291 10.43 -29.71 20.28
CA PRO A 291 9.92 -28.51 19.64
C PRO A 291 11.08 -27.68 19.09
N LEU A 292 11.01 -27.32 17.80
CA LEU A 292 11.96 -26.34 17.26
C LEU A 292 11.95 -25.10 18.15
N PRO A 293 13.11 -24.59 18.54
CA PRO A 293 13.18 -23.34 19.30
C PRO A 293 12.34 -22.27 18.57
N VAL A 294 11.61 -21.49 19.32
CA VAL A 294 10.65 -20.49 18.80
C VAL A 294 11.30 -19.59 17.73
N PHE A 295 12.58 -19.29 17.87
CA PHE A 295 13.34 -18.44 16.94
C PHE A 295 13.57 -19.07 15.55
N PHE A 296 13.57 -20.40 15.44
CA PHE A 296 13.74 -21.09 14.15
C PHE A 296 12.43 -21.42 13.46
N GLN A 297 11.33 -20.96 14.00
CA GLN A 297 10.04 -21.12 13.35
C GLN A 297 9.87 -20.04 12.27
N PRO A 298 9.28 -20.37 11.11
CA PRO A 298 9.29 -19.46 9.95
C PRO A 298 8.69 -18.09 10.23
N VAL A 299 7.66 -18.00 11.07
CA VAL A 299 7.00 -16.71 11.32
C VAL A 299 7.74 -15.84 12.33
N PRO A 300 8.18 -16.33 13.51
CA PRO A 300 9.07 -15.56 14.37
C PRO A 300 10.36 -15.14 13.68
N LEU A 301 10.99 -16.05 12.94
CA LEU A 301 12.19 -15.74 12.16
C LEU A 301 11.94 -14.62 11.16
N TYR A 302 10.79 -14.65 10.50
CA TYR A 302 10.40 -13.61 9.59
C TYR A 302 10.25 -12.24 10.25
N PHE A 303 9.55 -12.12 11.38
CA PHE A 303 9.43 -10.84 12.09
C PHE A 303 10.79 -10.31 12.54
N VAL A 304 11.68 -11.20 12.98
CA VAL A 304 13.06 -10.84 13.32
C VAL A 304 13.80 -10.33 12.09
N MET A 305 13.71 -11.04 10.97
CA MET A 305 14.34 -10.62 9.71
C MET A 305 13.81 -9.28 9.22
N LEU A 306 12.49 -9.08 9.21
CA LEU A 306 11.90 -7.80 8.83
C LEU A 306 12.35 -6.66 9.72
N THR A 307 12.32 -6.88 11.03
CA THR A 307 12.78 -5.87 11.97
C THR A 307 14.27 -5.58 11.76
N GLY A 308 15.08 -6.61 11.55
CA GLY A 308 16.50 -6.46 11.23
C GLY A 308 16.76 -5.72 9.92
N MET A 309 15.98 -6.01 8.89
CA MET A 309 16.08 -5.31 7.60
C MET A 309 15.64 -3.85 7.70
N TYR A 310 14.55 -3.56 8.43
CA TYR A 310 14.14 -2.19 8.71
C TYR A 310 15.21 -1.42 9.48
N LEU A 311 15.79 -2.02 10.51
CA LEU A 311 16.91 -1.45 11.26
C LEU A 311 18.11 -1.19 10.35
N LYS A 312 18.48 -2.15 9.50
CA LYS A 312 19.59 -2.01 8.55
C LYS A 312 19.34 -0.83 7.59
N MET A 313 18.13 -0.72 7.05
CA MET A 313 17.75 0.40 6.16
C MET A 313 17.97 1.75 6.86
N VAL A 314 17.49 1.89 8.09
CA VAL A 314 17.62 3.13 8.85
C VAL A 314 19.08 3.41 9.23
N MET A 315 19.84 2.40 9.66
CA MET A 315 21.25 2.56 10.05
C MET A 315 22.19 2.87 8.89
N GLU A 316 21.89 2.37 7.69
CA GLU A 316 22.68 2.62 6.49
C GLU A 316 22.25 3.88 5.75
N GLU A 317 21.28 4.63 6.26
CA GLU A 317 20.66 5.81 5.61
C GLU A 317 20.22 5.53 4.16
N LYS A 318 19.95 4.26 3.86
CA LYS A 318 19.55 3.85 2.52
C LYS A 318 18.09 4.13 2.27
N SER A 319 17.82 4.49 1.02
CA SER A 319 16.46 4.69 0.56
C SER A 319 15.61 3.42 0.72
N TRP A 320 14.33 3.61 0.91
CA TRP A 320 13.30 2.57 0.90
C TRP A 320 13.36 1.65 -0.33
N ILE A 321 13.87 2.17 -1.46
CA ILE A 321 14.08 1.41 -2.71
C ILE A 321 15.04 0.22 -2.49
N GLY A 322 16.11 0.39 -1.73
CA GLY A 322 17.05 -0.71 -1.41
C GLY A 322 16.46 -1.79 -0.47
N PHE A 323 15.52 -1.41 0.39
CA PHE A 323 14.76 -2.35 1.22
C PHE A 323 13.82 -3.25 0.40
N GLY A 324 13.34 -2.71 -0.72
CA GLY A 324 12.43 -3.37 -1.61
C GLY A 324 12.95 -4.68 -2.23
N ASP A 325 14.25 -4.91 -2.34
CA ASP A 325 14.80 -6.06 -3.07
C ASP A 325 14.61 -7.40 -2.36
N SER A 326 14.40 -7.41 -1.05
CA SER A 326 14.18 -8.62 -0.26
C SER A 326 12.71 -8.96 -0.02
N TRP A 327 11.82 -7.99 -0.20
CA TRP A 327 10.39 -8.13 0.05
C TRP A 327 9.65 -9.04 -0.92
N PRO A 328 9.91 -9.00 -2.24
CA PRO A 328 9.24 -9.87 -3.20
C PRO A 328 9.43 -11.35 -2.86
N THR A 329 10.64 -11.67 -2.48
CA THR A 329 11.06 -13.00 -2.08
C THR A 329 10.27 -13.51 -0.87
N PHE A 330 10.05 -12.63 0.09
CA PHE A 330 9.29 -12.97 1.29
C PHE A 330 7.79 -13.15 1.00
N LEU A 331 7.19 -12.30 0.16
CA LEU A 331 5.81 -12.50 -0.28
C LEU A 331 5.63 -13.80 -1.06
N MET A 332 6.64 -14.23 -1.84
CA MET A 332 6.62 -15.55 -2.46
C MET A 332 6.61 -16.66 -1.44
N VAL A 333 7.36 -16.53 -0.35
CA VAL A 333 7.36 -17.53 0.74
C VAL A 333 6.00 -17.58 1.40
N ILE A 334 5.42 -16.44 1.77
CA ILE A 334 4.08 -16.40 2.34
C ILE A 334 3.03 -16.82 1.31
N GLY A 335 3.11 -16.31 0.10
CA GLY A 335 2.22 -16.73 -0.99
C GLY A 335 2.33 -18.22 -1.25
N GLY A 336 3.55 -18.77 -1.27
CA GLY A 336 3.81 -20.20 -1.40
C GLY A 336 3.25 -21.02 -0.23
N LEU A 337 3.46 -20.58 1.01
CA LEU A 337 2.85 -21.20 2.19
C LEU A 337 1.33 -21.13 2.15
N CYS A 338 0.79 -20.01 1.70
CA CYS A 338 -0.65 -19.82 1.56
C CYS A 338 -1.25 -20.63 0.41
N VAL A 339 -0.50 -20.95 -0.64
CA VAL A 339 -0.92 -21.86 -1.73
C VAL A 339 -0.74 -23.32 -1.32
N LEU A 340 0.37 -23.67 -0.68
CA LEU A 340 0.64 -25.05 -0.22
C LEU A 340 -0.34 -25.49 0.86
N PHE A 341 -0.77 -24.58 1.74
CA PHE A 341 -1.73 -24.89 2.79
C PHE A 341 -3.12 -25.22 2.20
N PRO A 342 -3.72 -24.41 1.29
CA PRO A 342 -4.91 -24.79 0.55
C PRO A 342 -4.77 -26.06 -0.27
N ALA A 343 -3.64 -26.27 -0.91
CA ALA A 343 -3.40 -27.47 -1.72
C ALA A 343 -3.40 -28.76 -0.89
N THR A 344 -2.87 -28.71 0.35
CA THR A 344 -2.92 -29.84 1.26
C THR A 344 -4.35 -30.13 1.75
N PHE A 345 -5.13 -29.09 2.05
CA PHE A 345 -6.55 -29.24 2.41
C PHE A 345 -7.40 -29.69 1.22
N LEU A 346 -7.15 -29.16 0.03
CA LEU A 346 -7.84 -29.60 -1.19
C LEU A 346 -7.54 -31.08 -1.49
N ARG A 347 -6.30 -31.51 -1.30
CA ARG A 347 -5.91 -32.92 -1.46
C ARG A 347 -6.59 -33.83 -0.45
N GLU A 348 -6.75 -33.41 0.79
CA GLU A 348 -7.48 -34.15 1.81
C GLU A 348 -8.98 -34.24 1.48
N HIS A 349 -9.55 -33.13 1.00
CA HIS A 349 -10.94 -33.09 0.57
C HIS A 349 -11.20 -34.01 -0.64
N LEU A 350 -10.33 -33.96 -1.67
CA LEU A 350 -10.42 -34.83 -2.85
C LEU A 350 -10.25 -36.32 -2.51
N LYS A 351 -9.52 -36.65 -1.44
CA LYS A 351 -9.37 -38.02 -0.97
C LYS A 351 -10.57 -38.55 -0.19
N ASN A 352 -11.26 -37.68 0.55
CA ASN A 352 -12.29 -38.03 1.53
C ASN A 352 -13.69 -37.56 1.11
N GLY A 353 -13.82 -36.80 -0.01
CA GLY A 353 -15.09 -36.20 -0.42
C GLY A 353 -16.02 -37.15 -1.17
N MET A 354 -17.26 -37.21 -0.76
CA MET A 354 -18.34 -37.87 -1.53
C MET A 354 -18.94 -36.88 -2.55
N PRO A 355 -19.36 -37.33 -3.73
CA PRO A 355 -20.05 -36.47 -4.69
C PRO A 355 -21.38 -35.96 -4.10
N GLY A 356 -21.56 -34.66 -4.04
CA GLY A 356 -22.82 -34.01 -3.59
C GLY A 356 -22.78 -33.33 -2.23
N GLU A 357 -21.68 -33.40 -1.47
CA GLU A 357 -21.54 -32.69 -0.20
C GLU A 357 -21.11 -31.23 -0.37
N ARG A 358 -21.54 -30.39 0.57
CA ARG A 358 -21.10 -28.99 0.71
C ARG A 358 -19.58 -28.92 0.86
N LEU A 359 -18.96 -27.86 0.33
CA LEU A 359 -17.54 -27.63 0.49
C LEU A 359 -17.12 -27.74 1.95
N SER A 360 -16.06 -28.50 2.23
CA SER A 360 -15.57 -28.65 3.60
C SER A 360 -15.15 -27.31 4.19
N PRO A 361 -15.22 -27.13 5.52
CA PRO A 361 -14.76 -25.90 6.17
C PRO A 361 -13.32 -25.51 5.79
N SER A 362 -12.46 -26.52 5.59
CA SER A 362 -11.08 -26.32 5.18
C SER A 362 -10.93 -25.72 3.78
N VAL A 363 -11.73 -26.22 2.82
CA VAL A 363 -11.75 -25.68 1.43
C VAL A 363 -12.27 -24.25 1.43
N ARG A 364 -13.35 -23.98 2.18
CA ARG A 364 -13.89 -22.62 2.31
C ARG A 364 -12.86 -21.65 2.90
N ALA A 365 -12.18 -22.06 3.97
CA ALA A 365 -11.09 -21.27 4.57
C ALA A 365 -9.96 -21.02 3.59
N SER A 366 -9.60 -22.01 2.75
CA SER A 366 -8.58 -21.87 1.72
C SER A 366 -8.96 -20.86 0.64
N ILE A 367 -10.20 -20.91 0.16
CA ILE A 367 -10.71 -19.94 -0.83
C ILE A 367 -10.74 -18.53 -0.26
N ALA A 368 -11.23 -18.37 0.96
CA ALA A 368 -11.22 -17.09 1.65
C ALA A 368 -9.80 -16.54 1.81
N LEU A 369 -8.84 -17.41 2.10
CA LEU A 369 -7.44 -17.03 2.18
C LEU A 369 -6.89 -16.57 0.84
N VAL A 370 -7.18 -17.29 -0.27
CA VAL A 370 -6.78 -16.88 -1.62
C VAL A 370 -7.33 -15.50 -1.97
N ALA A 371 -8.57 -15.19 -1.58
CA ALA A 371 -9.14 -13.86 -1.78
C ALA A 371 -8.37 -12.77 -1.01
N ALA A 372 -8.00 -13.02 0.25
CA ALA A 372 -7.17 -12.11 1.03
C ALA A 372 -5.77 -11.89 0.43
N LEU A 373 -5.18 -12.97 -0.10
CA LEU A 373 -3.89 -12.90 -0.79
C LEU A 373 -3.96 -12.14 -2.10
N THR A 374 -5.05 -12.30 -2.87
CA THR A 374 -5.28 -11.53 -4.09
C THR A 374 -5.28 -10.04 -3.79
N LEU A 375 -5.93 -9.61 -2.70
CA LEU A 375 -5.90 -8.22 -2.26
C LEU A 375 -4.47 -7.75 -1.93
N SER A 376 -3.73 -8.53 -1.14
CA SER A 376 -2.37 -8.18 -0.71
C SER A 376 -1.39 -8.15 -1.89
N TRP A 377 -1.49 -9.09 -2.82
CA TRP A 377 -0.69 -9.09 -4.05
C TRP A 377 -1.02 -7.92 -4.95
N SER A 378 -2.28 -7.60 -5.11
CA SER A 378 -2.73 -6.44 -5.88
C SER A 378 -2.14 -5.14 -5.34
N ALA A 379 -1.98 -5.02 -4.03
CA ALA A 379 -1.31 -3.88 -3.42
C ALA A 379 0.20 -3.82 -3.75
N GLY A 380 0.88 -4.96 -3.82
CA GLY A 380 2.32 -5.06 -4.02
C GLY A 380 2.80 -5.05 -5.47
N ILE A 381 1.97 -5.48 -6.44
CA ILE A 381 2.40 -5.78 -7.83
C ILE A 381 2.60 -4.54 -8.70
N SER A 382 2.22 -3.37 -8.26
CA SER A 382 2.23 -2.17 -9.09
C SER A 382 3.60 -1.51 -9.17
N GLY A 383 4.23 -1.62 -10.34
CA GLY A 383 5.25 -0.70 -10.79
C GLY A 383 6.57 -0.70 -10.03
N GLY A 384 7.01 -1.86 -9.52
CA GLY A 384 8.30 -1.96 -8.83
C GLY A 384 8.32 -1.36 -7.42
N TYR A 385 7.22 -0.74 -6.98
CA TYR A 385 7.06 -0.37 -5.57
C TYR A 385 6.73 -1.62 -4.77
N LYS A 386 7.69 -2.12 -4.14
CA LYS A 386 7.81 -3.35 -3.40
C LYS A 386 7.19 -3.21 -2.01
N ILE A 387 5.93 -2.75 -1.93
CA ILE A 387 5.26 -2.51 -0.66
C ILE A 387 4.30 -3.66 -0.34
N PRO A 388 4.82 -4.77 0.17
CA PRO A 388 4.03 -5.92 0.54
C PRO A 388 3.18 -5.70 1.77
N ALA A 389 3.53 -4.72 2.56
CA ALA A 389 3.00 -4.58 3.89
C ALA A 389 1.69 -3.80 3.96
N PHE A 390 1.21 -3.21 2.86
CA PHE A 390 -0.16 -2.72 2.82
C PHE A 390 -1.21 -3.82 3.00
N GLY A 391 -0.78 -5.09 2.92
CA GLY A 391 -1.62 -6.16 3.36
C GLY A 391 -1.24 -6.61 4.75
N ALA A 392 -1.76 -6.00 5.80
CA ALA A 392 -1.74 -6.60 7.12
C ALA A 392 -2.27 -8.04 7.14
N LEU A 393 -3.07 -8.40 6.14
CA LEU A 393 -3.68 -9.73 5.99
C LEU A 393 -2.67 -10.88 5.94
N PRO A 394 -1.57 -10.85 5.17
CA PRO A 394 -0.57 -11.92 5.20
C PRO A 394 0.09 -12.08 6.57
N LEU A 395 0.36 -10.99 7.26
CA LEU A 395 0.98 -11.00 8.59
C LEU A 395 0.04 -11.57 9.64
N ILE A 396 -1.22 -11.15 9.62
CA ILE A 396 -2.26 -11.64 10.50
C ILE A 396 -2.49 -13.14 10.25
N PHE A 397 -2.53 -13.54 8.98
CA PHE A 397 -2.65 -14.94 8.61
C PHE A 397 -1.46 -15.76 9.12
N CYS A 398 -0.23 -15.29 8.94
CA CYS A 398 0.96 -15.97 9.47
C CYS A 398 0.89 -16.12 10.98
N ALA A 399 0.44 -15.10 11.71
CA ALA A 399 0.25 -15.17 13.14
C ALA A 399 -0.79 -16.24 13.54
N ILE A 400 -1.90 -16.33 12.82
CA ILE A 400 -2.93 -17.34 13.02
C ILE A 400 -2.40 -18.75 12.73
N LEU A 401 -1.66 -18.90 11.61
CA LEU A 401 -1.08 -20.19 11.22
C LEU A 401 -0.08 -20.70 12.26
N VAL A 402 0.80 -19.82 12.75
CA VAL A 402 1.76 -20.16 13.80
C VAL A 402 1.07 -20.60 15.07
N HIS A 403 0.04 -19.87 15.48
CA HIS A 403 -0.73 -20.26 16.65
C HIS A 403 -1.29 -21.69 16.52
N ARG A 404 -1.83 -22.02 15.34
CA ARG A 404 -2.35 -23.38 15.06
C ARG A 404 -1.26 -24.45 15.06
N LEU A 405 -0.10 -24.14 14.46
CA LEU A 405 1.01 -25.11 14.34
C LEU A 405 1.72 -25.36 15.68
N LEU A 406 1.76 -24.37 16.57
CA LEU A 406 2.51 -24.42 17.83
C LEU A 406 1.74 -24.98 19.02
N GLY A 407 0.47 -25.34 18.85
CA GLY A 407 -0.30 -26.08 19.86
C GLY A 407 -0.28 -25.46 21.26
N GLY A 408 -0.59 -24.16 21.38
CA GLY A 408 -0.71 -23.48 22.68
C GLY A 408 0.56 -22.75 23.18
N ARG A 409 1.70 -22.78 22.46
CA ARG A 409 2.87 -21.92 22.75
C ARG A 409 2.69 -20.48 22.23
N THR A 410 1.47 -20.06 22.10
CA THR A 410 1.04 -18.73 21.61
C THR A 410 1.70 -17.59 22.35
N ARG A 411 1.92 -17.73 23.66
CA ARG A 411 2.50 -16.66 24.48
C ARG A 411 3.88 -16.23 23.97
N SER A 412 4.75 -17.16 23.63
CA SER A 412 6.10 -16.84 23.15
C SER A 412 6.09 -16.13 21.81
N VAL A 413 5.20 -16.53 20.88
CA VAL A 413 5.05 -15.86 19.58
C VAL A 413 4.49 -14.47 19.75
N VAL A 414 3.46 -14.31 20.57
CA VAL A 414 2.86 -13.01 20.90
C VAL A 414 3.88 -12.06 21.50
N TRP A 415 4.69 -12.53 22.45
CA TRP A 415 5.77 -11.73 23.03
C TRP A 415 6.80 -11.29 22.00
N LEU A 416 7.23 -12.20 21.13
CA LEU A 416 8.19 -11.86 20.06
C LEU A 416 7.60 -10.81 19.11
N MET A 417 6.36 -10.97 18.69
CA MET A 417 5.67 -10.00 17.82
C MET A 417 5.54 -8.63 18.51
N LEU A 418 5.24 -8.60 19.80
CA LEU A 418 5.21 -7.37 20.60
C LEU A 418 6.57 -6.69 20.63
N VAL A 419 7.64 -7.44 20.88
CA VAL A 419 9.01 -6.90 20.89
C VAL A 419 9.35 -6.32 19.52
N CYS A 420 9.10 -7.06 18.43
CA CYS A 420 9.32 -6.55 17.08
C CYS A 420 8.50 -5.27 16.81
N GLY A 421 7.23 -5.24 17.20
CA GLY A 421 6.38 -4.07 17.07
C GLY A 421 6.90 -2.85 17.84
N LEU A 422 7.38 -3.08 19.08
CA LEU A 422 7.99 -2.01 19.90
C LEU A 422 9.28 -1.48 19.28
N VAL A 423 10.13 -2.37 18.74
CA VAL A 423 11.35 -1.97 18.01
C VAL A 423 10.99 -1.14 16.78
N MET A 424 10.03 -1.58 15.99
CA MET A 424 9.55 -0.83 14.82
C MET A 424 9.01 0.54 15.23
N PHE A 425 8.21 0.60 16.28
CA PHE A 425 7.71 1.86 16.81
C PHE A 425 8.86 2.78 17.27
N ARG A 426 9.82 2.25 18.01
CA ARG A 426 10.95 3.04 18.54
C ARG A 426 11.83 3.62 17.44
N VAL A 427 12.15 2.81 16.43
CA VAL A 427 12.96 3.24 15.30
C VAL A 427 12.19 4.23 14.42
N GLY A 428 10.92 3.94 14.14
CA GLY A 428 10.07 4.87 13.41
C GLY A 428 9.82 6.17 14.16
N TYR A 429 9.86 6.16 15.51
CA TYR A 429 9.79 7.39 16.29
C TYR A 429 11.00 8.29 16.04
N GLU A 430 12.18 7.73 15.90
CA GLU A 430 13.39 8.49 15.54
C GLU A 430 13.39 8.93 14.08
N TYR A 431 12.84 8.12 13.19
CA TYR A 431 12.79 8.35 11.74
C TYR A 431 11.33 8.30 11.25
N PRO A 432 10.52 9.31 11.58
CA PRO A 432 9.07 9.27 11.31
C PRO A 432 8.71 9.36 9.83
N TYR A 433 9.64 9.79 8.98
CA TYR A 433 9.45 9.93 7.55
C TYR A 433 10.61 9.30 6.77
N VAL A 434 10.30 8.36 5.90
CA VAL A 434 11.29 7.59 5.15
C VAL A 434 10.87 7.57 3.68
N PHE A 435 11.12 8.66 2.96
CA PHE A 435 10.82 8.76 1.53
C PHE A 435 11.26 10.14 0.97
N PRO A 436 11.60 10.28 -0.32
CA PRO A 436 11.81 9.24 -1.33
C PRO A 436 13.21 8.65 -1.27
N VAL A 437 14.18 9.35 -0.68
CA VAL A 437 15.61 9.04 -0.84
C VAL A 437 16.24 8.47 0.42
N ARG A 438 15.93 9.02 1.60
CA ARG A 438 16.57 8.64 2.87
C ARG A 438 15.62 8.78 4.06
N PRO A 439 15.88 8.04 5.15
CA PRO A 439 15.19 8.28 6.42
C PRO A 439 15.46 9.71 6.92
N MET A 440 14.41 10.41 7.32
CA MET A 440 14.52 11.74 7.91
C MET A 440 14.46 11.63 9.44
N PRO A 441 15.54 12.00 10.16
CA PRO A 441 15.54 11.95 11.61
C PRO A 441 14.60 13.00 12.20
N ARG A 442 13.85 12.62 13.22
CA ARG A 442 12.92 13.53 13.93
C ARG A 442 13.60 14.81 14.39
N ALA A 443 14.87 14.73 14.81
CA ALA A 443 15.64 15.87 15.28
C ALA A 443 15.85 16.95 14.21
N SER A 444 15.77 16.61 12.92
CA SER A 444 15.85 17.58 11.82
C SER A 444 14.49 18.16 11.42
N LEU A 445 13.38 17.45 11.75
CA LEU A 445 12.03 17.84 11.37
C LEU A 445 11.41 18.78 12.44
N VAL A 446 11.92 19.98 12.55
CA VAL A 446 11.57 20.93 13.62
C VAL A 446 10.86 22.19 13.13
N HIS A 447 10.77 22.41 11.84
CA HIS A 447 10.21 23.61 11.24
C HIS A 447 8.76 23.36 10.79
N ASP A 448 7.80 24.10 11.34
CA ASP A 448 6.40 24.02 10.89
C ASP A 448 6.26 24.63 9.49
N ALA A 449 5.89 23.82 8.51
CA ALA A 449 5.65 24.26 7.13
C ALA A 449 4.48 25.26 7.04
N GLY A 450 3.60 25.30 8.04
CA GLY A 450 2.53 26.28 8.20
C GLY A 450 3.00 27.72 8.28
N GLN A 451 4.27 27.96 8.63
CA GLN A 451 4.88 29.30 8.62
C GLN A 451 4.95 29.88 7.20
N ILE A 452 5.04 29.01 6.19
CA ILE A 452 5.08 29.41 4.78
C ILE A 452 3.70 29.23 4.13
N TYR A 453 3.07 28.07 4.33
CA TYR A 453 1.78 27.73 3.76
C TYR A 453 0.78 27.31 4.85
N PRO A 454 -0.22 28.13 5.17
CA PRO A 454 -1.20 27.79 6.21
C PRO A 454 -1.85 26.41 6.07
N LYS A 455 -2.02 25.92 4.84
CA LYS A 455 -2.56 24.58 4.56
C LYS A 455 -1.71 23.42 5.10
N ALA A 456 -0.42 23.67 5.33
CA ALA A 456 0.53 22.71 5.89
C ALA A 456 0.81 22.92 7.38
N SER A 457 -0.04 23.66 8.10
CA SER A 457 0.13 23.91 9.54
C SER A 457 0.17 22.60 10.34
N GLY A 458 1.12 22.51 11.27
CA GLY A 458 1.34 21.34 12.09
C GLY A 458 2.08 20.20 11.37
N VAL A 459 2.63 20.44 10.17
CA VAL A 459 3.52 19.51 9.48
C VAL A 459 4.96 20.01 9.61
N TYR A 460 5.79 19.23 10.30
CA TYR A 460 7.18 19.57 10.59
C TYR A 460 8.11 19.02 9.52
N VAL A 461 8.95 19.88 8.97
CA VAL A 461 9.93 19.60 7.91
C VAL A 461 11.33 20.01 8.37
N ASP A 462 12.35 19.61 7.62
CA ASP A 462 13.71 20.07 7.82
C ASP A 462 13.92 21.50 7.25
N ALA A 463 15.09 22.06 7.52
CA ALA A 463 15.43 23.42 7.08
C ALA A 463 15.48 23.53 5.55
N GLU A 464 15.96 22.49 4.86
CA GLU A 464 16.08 22.41 3.40
C GLU A 464 14.68 22.47 2.74
N MET A 465 13.74 21.63 3.20
CA MET A 465 12.35 21.66 2.71
C MET A 465 11.67 22.99 3.01
N LEU A 466 11.88 23.56 4.21
CA LEU A 466 11.31 24.86 4.55
C LEU A 466 11.83 25.97 3.62
N ALA A 467 13.12 25.98 3.32
CA ALA A 467 13.75 26.92 2.38
C ALA A 467 13.14 26.75 0.97
N LYS A 468 13.04 25.52 0.49
CA LYS A 468 12.43 25.19 -0.80
C LYS A 468 10.97 25.67 -0.91
N LEU A 469 10.16 25.49 0.15
CA LEU A 469 8.79 25.99 0.20
C LEU A 469 8.72 27.52 0.17
N ARG A 470 9.64 28.20 0.87
CA ARG A 470 9.74 29.68 0.85
C ARG A 470 10.11 30.18 -0.53
N GLU A 471 11.12 29.59 -1.15
CA GLU A 471 11.52 29.94 -2.52
C GLU A 471 10.37 29.74 -3.52
N LEU A 472 9.63 28.64 -3.43
CA LEU A 472 8.46 28.39 -4.26
C LEU A 472 7.41 29.51 -4.13
N ARG A 473 7.09 29.95 -2.91
CA ARG A 473 6.17 31.07 -2.67
C ARG A 473 6.71 32.35 -3.28
N ASP A 474 7.97 32.68 -2.99
CA ASP A 474 8.60 33.93 -3.47
C ASP A 474 8.71 33.96 -4.99
N LEU A 475 8.99 32.82 -5.65
CA LEU A 475 8.96 32.68 -7.12
C LEU A 475 7.55 32.88 -7.68
N ARG A 476 6.54 32.31 -7.03
CA ARG A 476 5.14 32.52 -7.43
C ARG A 476 4.72 33.97 -7.30
N GLU A 477 5.16 34.68 -6.25
CA GLU A 477 4.88 36.09 -6.07
C GLU A 477 5.58 36.95 -7.16
N ARG A 478 6.82 36.63 -7.52
CA ARG A 478 7.59 37.37 -8.53
C ARG A 478 7.13 37.10 -9.97
N HIS A 479 6.76 35.86 -10.28
CA HIS A 479 6.48 35.43 -11.66
C HIS A 479 5.00 35.20 -11.95
N GLY A 480 4.11 35.36 -10.95
CA GLY A 480 2.67 35.18 -11.09
C GLY A 480 2.19 33.74 -10.99
N ALA A 481 0.88 33.54 -11.15
CA ALA A 481 0.22 32.25 -10.97
C ALA A 481 0.27 31.34 -12.22
N ASN A 482 0.72 31.86 -13.37
CA ASN A 482 0.83 31.08 -14.62
C ASN A 482 2.20 30.42 -14.73
N TYR A 483 2.42 29.38 -13.93
CA TYR A 483 3.68 28.66 -13.91
C TYR A 483 3.49 27.15 -14.08
N LYS A 484 4.57 26.44 -14.41
CA LYS A 484 4.67 24.98 -14.38
C LYS A 484 5.87 24.54 -13.57
N THR A 485 5.65 23.66 -12.59
CA THR A 485 6.75 23.01 -11.86
C THR A 485 7.24 21.77 -12.62
N LEU A 486 8.54 21.60 -12.80
CA LEU A 486 9.16 20.45 -13.45
C LEU A 486 10.25 19.85 -12.57
N PRO A 487 10.46 18.52 -12.60
CA PRO A 487 9.68 17.53 -13.36
C PRO A 487 8.34 17.16 -12.70
N ALA A 488 8.23 17.27 -11.36
CA ALA A 488 7.07 16.75 -10.63
C ALA A 488 6.94 17.38 -9.22
N PHE A 489 6.23 18.50 -9.13
CA PHE A 489 5.87 19.12 -7.85
C PHE A 489 4.37 19.44 -7.77
N PRO A 490 3.50 18.42 -7.78
CA PRO A 490 2.05 18.63 -7.81
C PRO A 490 1.51 19.37 -6.58
N LEU A 491 2.21 19.29 -5.44
CA LEU A 491 1.83 19.98 -4.21
C LEU A 491 1.85 21.52 -4.36
N ALA A 492 2.67 22.06 -5.26
CA ALA A 492 2.88 23.50 -5.41
C ALA A 492 1.59 24.27 -5.66
N TYR A 493 0.75 23.79 -6.56
CA TYR A 493 -0.52 24.45 -6.91
C TYR A 493 -1.53 24.40 -5.76
N PHE A 494 -1.62 23.26 -5.09
CA PHE A 494 -2.48 23.12 -3.91
C PHE A 494 -2.06 24.07 -2.80
N LEU A 495 -0.77 24.17 -2.50
CA LEU A 495 -0.26 25.05 -1.45
C LEU A 495 -0.52 26.53 -1.77
N ASN A 496 -0.24 26.95 -2.99
CA ASN A 496 -0.47 28.32 -3.47
C ASN A 496 -1.95 28.66 -3.69
N GLY A 497 -2.85 27.67 -3.75
CA GLY A 497 -4.24 27.85 -4.11
C GLY A 497 -4.46 28.15 -5.60
N ASP A 498 -3.47 27.85 -6.45
CA ASP A 498 -3.50 28.12 -7.88
C ASP A 498 -4.15 26.96 -8.66
N VAL A 499 -4.69 27.27 -9.85
CA VAL A 499 -5.16 26.25 -10.79
C VAL A 499 -4.06 25.96 -11.81
N PRO A 500 -3.59 24.70 -11.93
CA PRO A 500 -2.54 24.38 -12.88
C PRO A 500 -2.94 24.69 -14.32
N ALA A 501 -2.13 25.48 -15.01
CA ALA A 501 -2.35 25.84 -16.40
C ALA A 501 -2.04 24.68 -17.38
N TYR A 502 -1.22 23.73 -16.97
CA TYR A 502 -0.78 22.60 -17.78
C TYR A 502 -1.46 21.30 -17.33
N PRO A 503 -1.86 20.39 -18.24
CA PRO A 503 -2.67 19.23 -17.89
C PRO A 503 -1.93 18.10 -17.18
N ALA A 504 -0.61 18.08 -17.13
CA ALA A 504 0.17 17.04 -16.46
C ALA A 504 0.91 17.61 -15.24
N GLU A 505 0.68 17.04 -14.06
CA GLU A 505 1.46 17.38 -12.87
C GLU A 505 2.84 16.70 -12.90
N TRP A 506 2.87 15.43 -13.24
CA TRP A 506 4.08 14.69 -13.50
C TRP A 506 4.36 14.65 -15.00
N VAL A 507 5.45 15.29 -15.41
CA VAL A 507 5.84 15.37 -16.84
C VAL A 507 6.88 14.29 -17.13
N MET A 508 6.47 13.04 -16.90
CA MET A 508 7.23 11.86 -17.27
C MET A 508 6.67 11.28 -18.57
N ASP A 509 7.53 10.76 -19.43
CA ASP A 509 7.13 10.27 -20.76
C ASP A 509 6.04 9.20 -20.70
N TRP A 510 6.13 8.28 -19.74
CA TRP A 510 5.11 7.24 -19.55
C TRP A 510 3.82 7.78 -18.91
N TRP A 511 3.89 8.88 -18.14
CA TRP A 511 2.70 9.49 -17.54
C TRP A 511 1.84 10.21 -18.57
N ILE A 512 2.49 10.79 -19.58
CA ILE A 512 1.82 11.44 -20.71
C ILE A 512 1.61 10.49 -21.90
N ASN A 513 1.64 9.16 -21.67
CA ASN A 513 1.45 8.11 -22.69
C ASN A 513 2.40 8.23 -23.89
N GLY A 514 3.65 8.64 -23.68
CA GLY A 514 4.64 8.84 -24.74
C GLY A 514 4.38 10.01 -25.69
N ARG A 515 3.37 10.86 -25.43
CA ARG A 515 3.02 12.01 -26.28
C ARG A 515 3.92 13.20 -26.03
N VAL A 516 5.23 13.01 -26.16
CA VAL A 516 6.23 14.02 -25.81
C VAL A 516 6.08 15.27 -26.67
N GLU A 517 6.01 15.13 -28.00
CA GLU A 517 5.93 16.27 -28.92
C GLU A 517 4.65 17.07 -28.76
N GLU A 518 3.52 16.39 -28.63
CA GLU A 518 2.20 17.03 -28.41
C GLU A 518 2.21 17.85 -27.11
N ASN A 519 2.72 17.24 -26.04
CA ASN A 519 2.75 17.89 -24.74
C ASN A 519 3.80 19.01 -24.67
N TYR A 520 4.93 18.87 -25.36
CA TYR A 520 5.91 19.95 -25.46
C TYR A 520 5.35 21.16 -26.22
N LYS A 521 4.68 20.93 -27.36
CA LYS A 521 3.98 21.98 -28.11
C LYS A 521 2.92 22.68 -27.25
N LEU A 522 2.11 21.92 -26.52
CA LEU A 522 1.13 22.48 -25.60
C LEU A 522 1.78 23.35 -24.52
N LEU A 523 2.94 22.94 -23.99
CA LEU A 523 3.70 23.73 -23.01
C LEU A 523 4.16 25.05 -23.61
N MET A 524 4.64 25.04 -24.87
CA MET A 524 5.03 26.24 -25.61
C MET A 524 3.85 27.20 -25.85
N GLU A 525 2.66 26.67 -26.15
CA GLU A 525 1.46 27.46 -26.42
C GLU A 525 0.87 28.14 -25.17
N ARG A 526 1.08 27.56 -24.00
CA ARG A 526 0.47 28.05 -22.73
C ARG A 526 1.17 29.27 -22.14
N ASP A 527 2.30 29.69 -22.66
CA ASP A 527 3.09 30.84 -22.17
C ASP A 527 3.33 30.81 -20.65
N VAL A 528 3.68 29.63 -20.13
CA VAL A 528 3.96 29.43 -18.72
C VAL A 528 5.40 29.74 -18.38
N VAL A 529 5.63 30.22 -17.16
CA VAL A 529 6.97 30.23 -16.56
C VAL A 529 7.25 28.86 -15.94
N VAL A 530 8.40 28.28 -16.18
CA VAL A 530 8.77 26.97 -15.61
C VAL A 530 9.65 27.16 -14.38
N PHE A 531 9.19 26.59 -13.25
CA PHE A 531 10.01 26.42 -12.04
C PHE A 531 10.56 24.99 -12.05
N MET A 532 11.84 24.84 -12.38
CA MET A 532 12.49 23.53 -12.49
C MET A 532 13.25 23.22 -11.21
N GLU A 533 12.91 22.12 -10.53
CA GLU A 533 13.61 21.66 -9.34
C GLU A 533 15.02 21.17 -9.67
N ARG A 534 16.04 21.70 -8.98
CA ARG A 534 17.46 21.39 -9.26
C ARG A 534 17.84 19.99 -8.81
N ASP A 535 17.40 19.58 -7.63
CA ASP A 535 17.72 18.30 -7.03
C ASP A 535 17.11 17.08 -7.77
N GLN A 536 15.98 17.28 -8.47
CA GLN A 536 15.37 16.24 -9.29
C GLN A 536 15.90 16.19 -10.73
N MET A 537 16.57 17.23 -11.17
CA MET A 537 17.07 17.41 -12.53
C MET A 537 18.58 17.53 -12.57
N ASP A 538 19.31 16.70 -11.82
CA ASP A 538 20.75 16.59 -11.97
C ASP A 538 21.07 16.02 -13.36
N VAL A 539 21.21 16.95 -14.32
CA VAL A 539 21.43 16.65 -15.75
C VAL A 539 22.81 16.06 -16.01
N GLU A 540 23.71 16.18 -15.05
CA GLU A 540 25.08 15.65 -15.13
C GLU A 540 25.18 14.20 -14.67
N SER A 541 24.13 13.68 -14.02
CA SER A 541 24.08 12.27 -13.67
C SER A 541 24.02 11.42 -14.95
N PRO A 542 25.00 10.52 -15.16
CA PRO A 542 25.03 9.66 -16.35
C PRO A 542 23.96 8.55 -16.34
N ASP A 543 22.98 8.65 -15.45
CA ASP A 543 21.93 7.64 -15.33
C ASP A 543 21.00 7.75 -16.54
N ALA A 544 21.28 6.92 -17.56
CA ALA A 544 20.51 6.81 -18.80
C ALA A 544 19.00 6.52 -18.55
N TYR A 545 18.68 6.11 -17.33
CA TYR A 545 17.32 5.86 -16.87
C TYR A 545 16.56 7.17 -16.57
N ALA A 546 17.23 8.17 -16.01
CA ALA A 546 16.65 9.49 -15.80
C ALA A 546 16.33 10.20 -17.13
N SER A 547 17.23 10.10 -18.12
CA SER A 547 17.07 10.74 -19.43
C SER A 547 15.88 10.23 -20.24
N ARG A 548 15.53 8.94 -20.11
CA ARG A 548 14.40 8.32 -20.84
C ARG A 548 13.03 8.61 -20.22
N ARG A 549 12.99 9.12 -18.99
CA ARG A 549 11.74 9.42 -18.27
C ARG A 549 11.28 10.86 -18.36
N TYR A 550 12.19 11.77 -18.69
CA TYR A 550 12.00 13.21 -18.56
C TYR A 550 12.35 13.98 -19.84
N SER A 551 11.91 13.48 -21.00
CA SER A 551 12.22 14.10 -22.30
C SER A 551 11.83 15.59 -22.36
N ILE A 552 10.64 15.98 -21.86
CA ILE A 552 10.19 17.38 -21.83
C ILE A 552 11.00 18.22 -20.85
N PRO A 553 11.19 17.85 -19.57
CA PRO A 553 12.04 18.60 -18.65
C PRO A 553 13.46 18.83 -19.17
N ILE A 554 14.09 17.80 -19.76
CA ILE A 554 15.43 17.90 -20.35
C ILE A 554 15.44 18.89 -21.52
N ARG A 555 14.43 18.82 -22.40
CA ARG A 555 14.29 19.71 -23.54
C ARG A 555 14.08 21.16 -23.09
N VAL A 556 13.19 21.41 -22.14
CA VAL A 556 12.96 22.73 -21.54
C VAL A 556 14.26 23.29 -20.95
N ARG A 557 15.02 22.46 -20.22
CA ARG A 557 16.30 22.87 -19.65
C ARG A 557 17.32 23.32 -20.69
N ARG A 558 17.35 22.71 -21.88
CA ARG A 558 18.28 23.01 -22.97
C ARG A 558 17.86 24.18 -23.85
N GLU A 559 16.55 24.28 -24.13
CA GLU A 559 16.02 25.20 -25.16
C GLU A 559 15.47 26.50 -24.58
N TRP A 560 15.05 26.51 -23.30
CA TRP A 560 14.42 27.69 -22.71
C TRP A 560 15.42 28.61 -22.03
N ARG A 561 15.11 29.91 -22.08
CA ARG A 561 15.98 30.95 -21.50
C ARG A 561 15.83 30.97 -19.97
N LYS A 562 16.93 30.88 -19.24
CA LYS A 562 16.98 31.14 -17.80
C LYS A 562 16.70 32.61 -17.52
N VAL A 563 15.71 32.91 -16.69
CA VAL A 563 15.33 34.29 -16.33
C VAL A 563 15.51 34.57 -14.84
N ASP A 564 15.54 33.54 -13.98
CA ASP A 564 15.76 33.67 -12.56
C ASP A 564 16.35 32.36 -12.01
N GLU A 565 16.88 32.39 -10.79
CA GLU A 565 17.45 31.21 -10.15
C GLU A 565 17.43 31.39 -8.63
N THR A 566 17.19 30.30 -7.93
CA THR A 566 17.31 30.19 -6.47
C THR A 566 18.17 28.97 -6.12
N GLU A 567 18.32 28.67 -4.85
CA GLU A 567 19.09 27.50 -4.41
C GLU A 567 18.44 26.19 -4.93
N HIS A 568 17.08 26.09 -4.87
CA HIS A 568 16.35 24.88 -5.22
C HIS A 568 15.70 24.91 -6.61
N PHE A 569 15.58 26.07 -7.27
CA PHE A 569 14.87 26.19 -8.54
C PHE A 569 15.66 26.96 -9.58
N ILE A 570 15.46 26.57 -10.84
CA ILE A 570 15.81 27.35 -12.02
C ILE A 570 14.52 27.81 -12.67
N VAL A 571 14.42 29.10 -12.94
CA VAL A 571 13.25 29.68 -13.60
C VAL A 571 13.54 29.86 -15.08
N LEU A 572 12.70 29.25 -15.91
CA LEU A 572 12.85 29.21 -17.35
C LEU A 572 11.63 29.84 -18.03
N LYS A 573 11.88 30.61 -19.09
CA LYS A 573 10.86 31.11 -20.01
C LYS A 573 11.13 30.59 -21.41
N ARG A 574 10.04 30.39 -22.18
CA ARG A 574 10.15 29.98 -23.57
C ARG A 574 11.02 30.99 -24.37
N PRO A 575 11.72 30.55 -25.41
CA PRO A 575 12.35 31.47 -26.38
C PRO A 575 11.26 32.30 -27.07
N GLU A 576 11.60 33.54 -27.42
CA GLU A 576 10.71 34.48 -28.14
C GLU A 576 10.35 33.99 -29.53
#